data_8b40cfb8f6c87f503988c8340e1257cb
#
_entry.id   8b40cfb8f6c87f503988c8340e1257cb
#
_cell.length_a   1.000
_cell.length_b   1.000
_cell.length_c   1.000
_cell.angle_alpha   90.00
_cell.angle_beta   90.00
_cell.angle_gamma   90.00
#
_symmetry.space_group_name_H-M   'P 1'
#
loop_
_entity.id
_entity.type
_entity.pdbx_description
1 polymer ?
#
loop_
_entity_poly.entity_id
_entity_poly.type
_entity_poly.pdbx_seq_one_letter_code
_entity_poly.pdbx_strand_id
1 'polypeptide(L)'
;MKRKNFVAIWFCALLLAMSTLWISEAIAAQAEQPSGISMAVGRTKASTSFREVMINNPDIRILVEKSIKQASIINPDRKTNPVQSLDELYGFLDYTVTCMPWNIMPEEQYGSFSTKCDQSILYVYWLLDQPLEELKDKELFYPSVEYLEPIYTWLTEYNNTWRDFLDSEASWKQEYLDMLLRDPSWNLDKGWYESPDNWHSFNEFFSRKLSNGNSRPIAEPNDDRVVVSPADSLPQGVWNIDESGRFYADPIKREDGVIIKDSTFVSVEQLLGEPGAEYAKLFHNGILTHTYLNYDDYHRYHFPVSGVVEAVYKIPYANAVGGIVYWDKNKELYVLESNSLSWQSVETRGCVLIKTDYGMVAVIPVGMGQVSSVNFIETIKPGTKVKKGDELGYFLFGGSDCVMLFEGKSGFKLSVGKGEKGGYSAGYRHVFCREEYGRFLGK
;
A
#
# COMPACT_ATOMS: atom_id res chain seq x y z
N MET A 1 -39.95 -60.02 18.63
CA MET A 1 -38.77 -59.21 18.96
C MET A 1 -38.10 -58.71 17.66
N LYS A 2 -38.71 -57.87 16.85
CA LYS A 2 -38.10 -57.26 15.63
C LYS A 2 -38.86 -55.97 15.19
N ARG A 3 -39.07 -55.01 16.08
CA ARG A 3 -39.71 -53.70 15.73
C ARG A 3 -39.13 -52.46 16.45
N LYS A 4 -37.97 -52.57 17.13
CA LYS A 4 -37.39 -51.43 17.86
C LYS A 4 -36.16 -50.80 17.20
N ASN A 5 -35.57 -51.42 16.18
CA ASN A 5 -34.35 -50.91 15.56
C ASN A 5 -34.55 -50.05 14.30
N PHE A 6 -35.78 -49.93 13.79
CA PHE A 6 -36.03 -49.11 12.56
C PHE A 6 -36.29 -47.63 12.85
N VAL A 7 -36.73 -47.28 14.06
CA VAL A 7 -37.03 -45.89 14.43
C VAL A 7 -35.77 -45.12 14.78
N ALA A 8 -34.73 -45.76 15.32
CA ALA A 8 -33.47 -45.10 15.69
C ALA A 8 -32.62 -44.71 14.46
N ILE A 9 -32.67 -45.49 13.37
CA ILE A 9 -31.92 -45.23 12.14
C ILE A 9 -32.53 -44.03 11.37
N TRP A 10 -33.84 -43.87 11.40
CA TRP A 10 -34.51 -42.73 10.76
C TRP A 10 -34.29 -41.41 11.53
N PHE A 11 -34.17 -41.44 12.85
CA PHE A 11 -33.89 -40.24 13.64
C PHE A 11 -32.45 -39.76 13.49
N CYS A 12 -31.46 -40.64 13.37
CA CYS A 12 -30.08 -40.27 13.08
C CYS A 12 -29.90 -39.75 11.64
N ALA A 13 -30.61 -40.35 10.67
CA ALA A 13 -30.58 -39.84 9.26
C ALA A 13 -31.24 -38.46 9.12
N LEU A 14 -32.33 -38.20 9.88
CA LEU A 14 -32.96 -36.88 9.89
C LEU A 14 -32.08 -35.80 10.56
N LEU A 15 -31.38 -36.14 11.65
CA LEU A 15 -30.47 -35.21 12.31
C LEU A 15 -29.20 -34.92 11.48
N LEU A 16 -28.66 -35.91 10.74
CA LEU A 16 -27.58 -35.68 9.79
C LEU A 16 -28.04 -34.88 8.58
N ALA A 17 -29.23 -35.11 8.04
CA ALA A 17 -29.80 -34.33 6.94
C ALA A 17 -30.12 -32.88 7.35
N MET A 18 -30.59 -32.65 8.57
CA MET A 18 -30.80 -31.30 9.10
C MET A 18 -29.49 -30.58 9.38
N SER A 19 -28.43 -31.27 9.89
CA SER A 19 -27.12 -30.63 10.08
C SER A 19 -26.41 -30.31 8.77
N THR A 20 -26.55 -31.13 7.73
CA THR A 20 -26.01 -30.82 6.39
C THR A 20 -26.78 -29.74 5.68
N LEU A 21 -28.10 -29.62 5.89
CA LEU A 21 -28.90 -28.48 5.39
C LEU A 21 -28.49 -27.15 6.10
N TRP A 22 -28.29 -27.21 7.42
CA TRP A 22 -27.85 -26.02 8.16
C TRP A 22 -26.41 -25.59 7.78
N ILE A 23 -25.53 -26.56 7.52
CA ILE A 23 -24.15 -26.25 7.05
C ILE A 23 -24.18 -25.76 5.58
N SER A 24 -25.05 -26.30 4.72
CA SER A 24 -25.19 -25.80 3.34
C SER A 24 -25.86 -24.44 3.27
N GLU A 25 -26.83 -24.12 4.13
CA GLU A 25 -27.41 -22.78 4.23
C GLU A 25 -26.43 -21.77 4.84
N ALA A 26 -25.58 -22.18 5.80
CA ALA A 26 -24.51 -21.31 6.34
C ALA A 26 -23.39 -21.06 5.31
N ILE A 27 -23.08 -22.05 4.45
CA ILE A 27 -22.10 -21.89 3.36
C ILE A 27 -22.71 -21.14 2.17
N ALA A 28 -24.01 -21.35 1.87
CA ALA A 28 -24.72 -20.57 0.84
C ALA A 28 -24.97 -19.12 1.29
N ALA A 29 -25.18 -18.88 2.58
CA ALA A 29 -25.29 -17.53 3.14
C ALA A 29 -23.95 -16.76 3.12
N GLN A 30 -22.81 -17.45 2.95
CA GLN A 30 -21.51 -16.80 2.69
C GLN A 30 -21.23 -16.55 1.21
N ALA A 31 -22.01 -17.11 0.30
CA ALA A 31 -21.85 -16.96 -1.16
C ALA A 31 -22.87 -16.00 -1.80
N GLU A 32 -23.93 -15.61 -1.10
CA GLU A 32 -24.86 -14.56 -1.54
C GLU A 32 -24.40 -13.21 -0.99
N GLN A 33 -24.01 -12.32 -1.88
CA GLN A 33 -23.66 -10.93 -1.59
C GLN A 33 -24.78 -10.24 -0.81
N PRO A 34 -24.47 -9.50 0.25
CA PRO A 34 -25.50 -8.79 0.99
C PRO A 34 -25.98 -7.58 0.19
N SER A 35 -27.15 -7.69 -0.39
CA SER A 35 -28.02 -6.53 -0.59
C SER A 35 -28.55 -6.03 0.77
N GLY A 36 -27.68 -5.91 1.74
CA GLY A 36 -27.92 -5.50 3.10
C GLY A 36 -26.81 -6.02 4.00
N ILE A 37 -25.76 -5.23 4.20
CA ILE A 37 -24.75 -5.48 5.23
C ILE A 37 -25.50 -5.58 6.56
N SER A 38 -25.59 -6.79 7.12
CA SER A 38 -26.19 -7.00 8.45
C SER A 38 -25.35 -6.24 9.46
N MET A 39 -25.85 -5.12 9.94
CA MET A 39 -25.19 -4.18 10.85
C MET A 39 -25.12 -4.72 12.28
N ALA A 40 -24.42 -5.81 12.48
CA ALA A 40 -23.99 -6.24 13.81
C ALA A 40 -22.73 -5.48 14.19
N VAL A 41 -22.93 -4.45 14.92
CA VAL A 41 -22.01 -3.37 15.28
C VAL A 41 -20.88 -3.84 16.19
N GLY A 42 -19.63 -3.56 15.79
CA GLY A 42 -18.45 -3.58 16.68
C GLY A 42 -17.95 -4.99 17.02
N ARG A 43 -17.58 -5.80 16.02
CA ARG A 43 -17.05 -7.17 16.22
C ARG A 43 -15.53 -7.24 16.13
N THR A 44 -14.93 -6.38 15.35
CA THR A 44 -13.49 -6.35 15.16
C THR A 44 -12.83 -5.26 16.00
N LYS A 45 -11.52 -5.38 16.16
CA LYS A 45 -10.72 -4.37 16.85
C LYS A 45 -10.72 -3.04 16.10
N ALA A 46 -10.72 -3.08 14.76
CA ALA A 46 -10.79 -1.90 13.92
C ALA A 46 -12.07 -1.07 14.16
N SER A 47 -13.25 -1.71 14.15
CA SER A 47 -14.52 -1.00 14.34
C SER A 47 -14.75 -0.58 15.78
N THR A 48 -14.32 -1.38 16.78
CA THR A 48 -14.47 -1.02 18.21
C THR A 48 -13.58 0.15 18.58
N SER A 49 -12.32 0.15 18.16
CA SER A 49 -11.41 1.29 18.41
C SER A 49 -11.86 2.56 17.68
N PHE A 50 -12.38 2.43 16.44
CA PHE A 50 -12.96 3.60 15.75
C PHE A 50 -14.14 4.19 16.50
N ARG A 51 -15.02 3.33 17.04
CA ARG A 51 -16.14 3.77 17.87
C ARG A 51 -15.66 4.51 19.13
N GLU A 52 -14.63 4.00 19.79
CA GLU A 52 -14.01 4.67 20.95
C GLU A 52 -13.46 6.05 20.57
N VAL A 53 -12.78 6.16 19.43
CA VAL A 53 -12.32 7.46 18.90
C VAL A 53 -13.50 8.42 18.73
N MET A 54 -14.63 7.98 18.14
CA MET A 54 -15.82 8.80 17.92
C MET A 54 -16.50 9.22 19.23
N ILE A 55 -16.53 8.34 20.23
CA ILE A 55 -17.12 8.65 21.56
C ILE A 55 -16.27 9.67 22.30
N ASN A 56 -14.95 9.49 22.27
CA ASN A 56 -14.02 10.34 23.03
C ASN A 56 -13.76 11.71 22.36
N ASN A 57 -14.09 11.86 21.07
CA ASN A 57 -13.84 13.06 20.28
C ASN A 57 -15.10 13.51 19.51
N PRO A 58 -16.11 14.12 20.19
CA PRO A 58 -17.37 14.50 19.56
C PRO A 58 -17.21 15.44 18.35
N ASP A 59 -16.24 16.36 18.40
CA ASP A 59 -15.96 17.28 17.28
C ASP A 59 -15.43 16.54 16.05
N ILE A 60 -14.54 15.57 16.25
CA ILE A 60 -14.03 14.71 15.17
C ILE A 60 -15.18 13.87 14.59
N ARG A 61 -16.04 13.33 15.44
CA ARG A 61 -17.23 12.58 15.01
C ARG A 61 -18.09 13.41 14.05
N ILE A 62 -18.35 14.67 14.37
CA ILE A 62 -19.13 15.58 13.51
C ILE A 62 -18.44 15.73 12.13
N LEU A 63 -17.12 15.87 12.09
CA LEU A 63 -16.36 16.00 10.86
C LEU A 63 -16.40 14.69 10.04
N VAL A 64 -16.29 13.53 10.68
CA VAL A 64 -16.43 12.23 10.01
C VAL A 64 -17.84 12.06 9.43
N GLU A 65 -18.90 12.39 10.17
CA GLU A 65 -20.28 12.37 9.68
C GLU A 65 -20.47 13.31 8.48
N LYS A 66 -19.85 14.50 8.49
CA LYS A 66 -19.84 15.42 7.34
C LYS A 66 -19.11 14.86 6.13
N SER A 67 -17.95 14.24 6.34
CA SER A 67 -17.18 13.59 5.29
C SER A 67 -18.01 12.51 4.59
N ILE A 68 -18.60 11.57 5.34
CA ILE A 68 -19.49 10.53 4.80
C ILE A 68 -20.69 11.14 4.09
N LYS A 69 -21.27 12.21 4.64
CA LYS A 69 -22.39 12.90 4.00
C LYS A 69 -22.01 13.54 2.68
N GLN A 70 -20.84 14.18 2.61
CA GLN A 70 -20.32 14.75 1.36
C GLN A 70 -20.05 13.65 0.33
N ALA A 71 -19.45 12.55 0.74
CA ALA A 71 -19.24 11.37 -0.09
C ALA A 71 -20.58 10.85 -0.67
N SER A 72 -21.64 10.77 0.14
CA SER A 72 -22.96 10.32 -0.30
C SER A 72 -23.64 11.26 -1.32
N ILE A 73 -23.27 12.54 -1.31
CA ILE A 73 -23.76 13.51 -2.32
C ILE A 73 -22.96 13.38 -3.62
N ILE A 74 -21.66 13.16 -3.54
CA ILE A 74 -20.77 13.03 -4.71
C ILE A 74 -21.05 11.73 -5.44
N ASN A 75 -21.17 10.62 -4.72
CA ASN A 75 -21.54 9.32 -5.24
C ASN A 75 -22.76 8.76 -4.46
N PRO A 76 -24.00 8.98 -4.92
CA PRO A 76 -25.20 8.49 -4.26
C PRO A 76 -25.50 7.02 -4.52
N ASP A 77 -24.83 6.38 -5.48
CA ASP A 77 -25.10 4.99 -5.85
C ASP A 77 -24.55 4.01 -4.80
N ARG A 78 -25.46 3.31 -4.12
CA ARG A 78 -25.12 2.33 -3.09
C ARG A 78 -24.38 1.09 -3.59
N LYS A 79 -24.32 0.85 -4.87
CA LYS A 79 -23.51 -0.24 -5.43
C LYS A 79 -22.02 0.08 -5.34
N THR A 80 -21.66 1.32 -5.66
CA THR A 80 -20.28 1.79 -5.62
C THR A 80 -19.94 2.56 -4.34
N ASN A 81 -20.92 3.07 -3.59
CA ASN A 81 -20.81 3.73 -2.30
C ASN A 81 -21.78 3.14 -1.27
N PRO A 82 -21.50 1.93 -0.75
CA PRO A 82 -22.41 1.25 0.19
C PRO A 82 -22.56 1.96 1.54
N VAL A 83 -21.58 2.73 1.98
CA VAL A 83 -21.55 3.43 3.27
C VAL A 83 -22.01 4.87 3.10
N GLN A 84 -23.16 5.22 3.69
CA GLN A 84 -23.73 6.57 3.64
C GLN A 84 -24.07 7.14 5.03
N SER A 85 -23.65 6.45 6.08
CA SER A 85 -23.78 6.87 7.47
C SER A 85 -22.65 6.32 8.32
N LEU A 86 -22.42 6.92 9.49
CA LEU A 86 -21.41 6.46 10.45
C LEU A 86 -21.73 5.04 10.96
N ASP A 87 -23.01 4.71 11.17
CA ASP A 87 -23.41 3.37 11.61
C ASP A 87 -23.12 2.31 10.55
N GLU A 88 -23.33 2.63 9.26
CA GLU A 88 -22.94 1.75 8.16
C GLU A 88 -21.43 1.60 8.06
N LEU A 89 -20.66 2.66 8.35
CA LEU A 89 -19.20 2.58 8.38
C LEU A 89 -18.69 1.56 9.40
N TYR A 90 -19.23 1.51 10.61
CA TYR A 90 -18.81 0.51 11.60
C TYR A 90 -18.97 -0.93 11.08
N GLY A 91 -20.12 -1.24 10.48
CA GLY A 91 -20.34 -2.57 9.89
C GLY A 91 -19.43 -2.86 8.71
N PHE A 92 -19.13 -1.84 7.90
CA PHE A 92 -18.22 -1.96 6.76
C PHE A 92 -16.77 -2.21 7.21
N LEU A 93 -16.31 -1.52 8.27
CA LEU A 93 -14.98 -1.76 8.85
C LEU A 93 -14.83 -3.20 9.38
N ASP A 94 -15.87 -3.75 10.03
CA ASP A 94 -15.87 -5.16 10.46
C ASP A 94 -15.74 -6.13 9.27
N TYR A 95 -16.39 -5.80 8.15
CA TYR A 95 -16.34 -6.61 6.94
C TYR A 95 -14.97 -6.54 6.26
N THR A 96 -14.43 -5.35 6.03
CA THR A 96 -13.20 -5.15 5.24
C THR A 96 -11.98 -5.86 5.82
N VAL A 97 -11.81 -5.85 7.15
CA VAL A 97 -10.64 -6.46 7.81
C VAL A 97 -10.67 -8.00 7.86
N THR A 98 -11.71 -8.61 7.31
CA THR A 98 -11.85 -10.08 7.18
C THR A 98 -12.01 -10.51 5.73
N CYS A 99 -11.80 -9.60 4.78
CA CYS A 99 -11.96 -9.84 3.35
C CYS A 99 -10.61 -9.85 2.63
N MET A 100 -10.58 -10.58 1.52
CA MET A 100 -9.48 -10.45 0.56
C MET A 100 -9.54 -9.08 -0.13
N PRO A 101 -8.39 -8.51 -0.51
CA PRO A 101 -8.32 -7.16 -1.07
C PRO A 101 -9.25 -6.90 -2.27
N TRP A 102 -9.47 -7.90 -3.10
CA TRP A 102 -10.33 -7.83 -4.28
C TRP A 102 -11.82 -8.07 -4.02
N ASN A 103 -12.21 -8.33 -2.76
CA ASN A 103 -13.59 -8.64 -2.39
C ASN A 103 -14.27 -7.53 -1.59
N ILE A 104 -13.57 -6.47 -1.21
CA ILE A 104 -14.14 -5.39 -0.39
C ILE A 104 -15.18 -4.62 -1.20
N MET A 105 -14.88 -4.34 -2.47
CA MET A 105 -15.78 -3.73 -3.43
C MET A 105 -16.12 -4.77 -4.52
N PRO A 106 -17.19 -5.54 -4.37
CA PRO A 106 -17.46 -6.73 -5.20
C PRO A 106 -18.03 -6.43 -6.59
N GLU A 107 -17.97 -5.21 -7.06
CA GLU A 107 -18.57 -4.86 -8.34
C GLU A 107 -17.87 -5.57 -9.51
N GLU A 108 -18.63 -6.34 -10.30
CA GLU A 108 -18.12 -7.10 -11.45
C GLU A 108 -17.55 -6.19 -12.56
N GLN A 109 -17.97 -4.92 -12.59
CA GLN A 109 -17.52 -3.93 -13.57
C GLN A 109 -16.03 -3.60 -13.50
N TYR A 110 -15.37 -3.88 -12.38
CA TYR A 110 -13.96 -3.52 -12.16
C TYR A 110 -12.96 -4.42 -12.89
N GLY A 111 -13.39 -5.27 -13.79
CA GLY A 111 -12.57 -5.94 -14.81
C GLY A 111 -11.35 -6.70 -14.29
N SER A 112 -10.19 -6.04 -14.18
CA SER A 112 -8.94 -6.67 -13.78
C SER A 112 -8.82 -6.85 -12.26
N PHE A 113 -7.97 -7.80 -11.84
CA PHE A 113 -7.62 -8.02 -10.45
C PHE A 113 -7.06 -6.75 -9.79
N SER A 114 -6.13 -6.09 -10.45
CA SER A 114 -5.51 -4.85 -9.96
C SER A 114 -6.55 -3.76 -9.72
N THR A 115 -7.47 -3.54 -10.68
CA THR A 115 -8.56 -2.55 -10.50
C THR A 115 -9.47 -2.90 -9.32
N LYS A 116 -9.79 -4.19 -9.10
CA LYS A 116 -10.59 -4.62 -7.94
C LYS A 116 -9.89 -4.31 -6.62
N CYS A 117 -8.58 -4.57 -6.54
CA CYS A 117 -7.79 -4.21 -5.38
C CYS A 117 -7.76 -2.69 -5.17
N ASP A 118 -7.50 -1.90 -6.22
CA ASP A 118 -7.52 -0.44 -6.15
C ASP A 118 -8.84 0.07 -5.58
N GLN A 119 -9.96 -0.33 -6.17
CA GLN A 119 -11.29 0.15 -5.75
C GLN A 119 -11.60 -0.25 -4.30
N SER A 120 -11.19 -1.44 -3.90
CA SER A 120 -11.37 -1.93 -2.52
C SER A 120 -10.56 -1.13 -1.51
N ILE A 121 -9.31 -0.81 -1.84
CA ILE A 121 -8.42 -0.04 -0.97
C ILE A 121 -8.87 1.42 -0.90
N LEU A 122 -9.08 2.05 -2.05
CA LEU A 122 -9.35 3.48 -2.13
C LEU A 122 -10.67 3.87 -1.48
N TYR A 123 -11.65 2.98 -1.41
CA TYR A 123 -12.98 3.31 -0.96
C TYR A 123 -13.04 3.77 0.51
N VAL A 124 -12.37 3.08 1.44
CA VAL A 124 -12.37 3.48 2.86
C VAL A 124 -11.71 4.85 3.03
N TYR A 125 -10.59 5.06 2.34
CA TYR A 125 -9.91 6.35 2.39
C TYR A 125 -10.73 7.45 1.75
N TRP A 126 -11.40 7.19 0.63
CA TRP A 126 -12.29 8.15 0.01
C TRP A 126 -13.40 8.65 0.94
N LEU A 127 -13.95 7.77 1.79
CA LEU A 127 -14.95 8.18 2.78
C LEU A 127 -14.39 9.17 3.81
N LEU A 128 -13.11 9.08 4.13
CA LEU A 128 -12.41 9.93 5.10
C LEU A 128 -11.71 11.12 4.44
N ASP A 129 -11.49 11.07 3.12
CA ASP A 129 -10.69 12.04 2.36
C ASP A 129 -11.52 13.13 1.68
N GLN A 130 -12.74 13.37 2.16
CA GLN A 130 -13.55 14.48 1.65
C GLN A 130 -13.05 15.82 2.19
N PRO A 131 -12.78 16.81 1.31
CA PRO A 131 -12.29 18.11 1.78
C PRO A 131 -13.38 18.85 2.55
N LEU A 132 -13.04 19.26 3.77
CA LEU A 132 -13.95 19.97 4.66
C LEU A 132 -13.51 21.43 4.86
N GLU A 133 -14.46 22.35 4.80
CA GLU A 133 -14.21 23.80 4.96
C GLU A 133 -13.54 24.10 6.31
N GLU A 134 -13.97 23.40 7.37
CA GLU A 134 -13.46 23.56 8.73
C GLU A 134 -11.98 23.17 8.89
N LEU A 135 -11.42 22.48 7.91
CA LEU A 135 -10.05 21.98 7.96
C LEU A 135 -9.09 22.73 7.03
N LYS A 136 -9.59 23.66 6.20
CA LYS A 136 -8.76 24.38 5.20
C LYS A 136 -7.61 25.20 5.83
N ASP A 137 -7.86 25.79 7.00
CA ASP A 137 -6.87 26.62 7.70
C ASP A 137 -5.99 25.81 8.67
N LYS A 138 -6.12 24.48 8.66
CA LYS A 138 -5.24 23.61 9.44
C LYS A 138 -3.99 23.28 8.63
N GLU A 139 -2.87 23.16 9.31
CA GLU A 139 -1.59 22.73 8.69
C GLU A 139 -1.59 21.22 8.40
N LEU A 140 -2.58 20.74 7.63
CA LEU A 140 -2.72 19.36 7.23
C LEU A 140 -2.20 19.17 5.80
N PHE A 141 -1.77 17.93 5.47
CA PHE A 141 -1.42 17.59 4.10
C PHE A 141 -2.60 17.85 3.15
N TYR A 142 -3.80 17.45 3.56
CA TYR A 142 -5.05 17.71 2.86
C TYR A 142 -6.15 18.04 3.89
N PRO A 143 -7.12 18.92 3.60
CA PRO A 143 -8.13 19.35 4.56
C PRO A 143 -9.24 18.29 4.76
N SER A 144 -8.84 17.05 5.09
CA SER A 144 -9.72 15.92 5.32
C SER A 144 -9.54 15.32 6.71
N VAL A 145 -10.49 14.51 7.14
CA VAL A 145 -10.42 13.86 8.45
C VAL A 145 -9.35 12.78 8.50
N GLU A 146 -8.92 12.25 7.37
CA GLU A 146 -7.87 11.24 7.26
C GLU A 146 -6.57 11.69 7.95
N TYR A 147 -6.23 12.98 7.82
CA TYR A 147 -4.98 13.57 8.34
C TYR A 147 -5.12 14.18 9.74
N LEU A 148 -6.25 13.97 10.42
CA LEU A 148 -6.46 14.44 11.80
C LEU A 148 -6.05 13.38 12.83
N GLU A 149 -5.34 13.80 13.88
CA GLU A 149 -5.38 13.03 15.11
C GLU A 149 -6.79 13.07 15.71
N PRO A 150 -7.34 11.96 16.19
CA PRO A 150 -6.74 10.61 16.30
C PRO A 150 -7.07 9.67 15.13
N ILE A 151 -7.56 10.16 13.98
CA ILE A 151 -7.97 9.30 12.85
C ILE A 151 -6.76 8.60 12.24
N TYR A 152 -5.70 9.33 11.91
CA TYR A 152 -4.52 8.68 11.30
C TYR A 152 -3.83 7.70 12.26
N THR A 153 -3.90 7.94 13.57
CA THR A 153 -3.44 6.95 14.56
C THR A 153 -4.34 5.71 14.56
N TRP A 154 -5.66 5.88 14.47
CA TRP A 154 -6.60 4.77 14.35
C TRP A 154 -6.39 3.97 13.05
N LEU A 155 -6.03 4.61 11.94
CA LEU A 155 -5.71 3.90 10.69
C LEU A 155 -4.62 2.83 10.89
N THR A 156 -3.68 3.05 11.80
CA THR A 156 -2.71 2.02 12.19
C THR A 156 -3.38 0.78 12.78
N GLU A 157 -4.40 0.95 13.62
CA GLU A 157 -5.15 -0.17 14.20
C GLU A 157 -5.99 -0.89 13.14
N TYR A 158 -6.63 -0.14 12.23
CA TYR A 158 -7.35 -0.69 11.08
C TYR A 158 -6.44 -1.56 10.22
N ASN A 159 -5.30 -1.01 9.82
CA ASN A 159 -4.32 -1.69 8.99
C ASN A 159 -3.73 -2.94 9.66
N ASN A 160 -3.42 -2.86 10.96
CA ASN A 160 -2.93 -3.99 11.73
C ASN A 160 -3.99 -5.10 11.84
N THR A 161 -5.25 -4.75 12.07
CA THR A 161 -6.34 -5.73 12.17
C THR A 161 -6.51 -6.48 10.85
N TRP A 162 -6.44 -5.78 9.72
CA TRP A 162 -6.52 -6.43 8.41
C TRP A 162 -5.28 -7.26 8.09
N ARG A 163 -4.10 -6.77 8.45
CA ARG A 163 -2.85 -7.53 8.31
C ARG A 163 -2.93 -8.87 9.07
N ASP A 164 -3.45 -8.88 10.29
CA ASP A 164 -3.59 -10.11 11.08
C ASP A 164 -4.45 -11.15 10.35
N PHE A 165 -5.48 -10.72 9.60
CA PHE A 165 -6.23 -11.61 8.71
C PHE A 165 -5.36 -12.05 7.51
N LEU A 166 -4.68 -11.13 6.82
CA LEU A 166 -3.87 -11.42 5.63
C LEU A 166 -2.62 -12.27 5.96
N ASP A 167 -2.17 -12.29 7.21
CA ASP A 167 -1.10 -13.15 7.72
C ASP A 167 -1.62 -14.55 8.13
N SER A 168 -2.93 -14.74 8.24
CA SER A 168 -3.53 -16.01 8.66
C SER A 168 -3.76 -16.97 7.51
N GLU A 169 -3.82 -18.28 7.82
CA GLU A 169 -4.18 -19.32 6.84
C GLU A 169 -5.58 -19.10 6.23
N ALA A 170 -6.48 -18.38 6.91
CA ALA A 170 -7.81 -18.06 6.39
C ALA A 170 -7.77 -17.19 5.13
N SER A 171 -6.68 -16.44 4.93
CA SER A 171 -6.45 -15.58 3.75
C SER A 171 -5.88 -16.33 2.56
N TRP A 172 -5.58 -17.64 2.67
CA TRP A 172 -4.98 -18.39 1.57
C TRP A 172 -5.76 -19.66 1.24
N LYS A 173 -6.10 -19.82 -0.03
CA LYS A 173 -6.83 -20.96 -0.57
C LYS A 173 -6.31 -21.32 -1.94
N GLN A 174 -6.43 -22.60 -2.32
CA GLN A 174 -6.06 -23.08 -3.65
C GLN A 174 -6.76 -22.28 -4.77
N GLU A 175 -8.02 -21.90 -4.57
CA GLU A 175 -8.81 -21.11 -5.53
C GLU A 175 -8.17 -19.75 -5.83
N TYR A 176 -7.54 -19.12 -4.82
CA TYR A 176 -6.82 -17.85 -5.00
C TYR A 176 -5.55 -18.04 -5.80
N LEU A 177 -4.77 -19.07 -5.52
CA LEU A 177 -3.62 -19.42 -6.33
C LEU A 177 -4.01 -19.70 -7.79
N ASP A 178 -5.08 -20.46 -8.02
CA ASP A 178 -5.58 -20.77 -9.37
C ASP A 178 -6.05 -19.52 -10.11
N MET A 179 -6.60 -18.54 -9.41
CA MET A 179 -6.98 -17.24 -9.96
C MET A 179 -5.75 -16.42 -10.35
N LEU A 180 -4.77 -16.35 -9.46
CA LEU A 180 -3.51 -15.61 -9.67
C LEU A 180 -2.67 -16.22 -10.80
N LEU A 181 -2.64 -17.54 -10.94
CA LEU A 181 -1.97 -18.24 -12.04
C LEU A 181 -2.61 -17.97 -13.41
N ARG A 182 -3.89 -17.62 -13.45
CA ARG A 182 -4.60 -17.26 -14.70
C ARG A 182 -4.35 -15.80 -15.13
N ASP A 183 -3.90 -14.96 -14.23
CA ASP A 183 -3.58 -13.57 -14.54
C ASP A 183 -2.09 -13.43 -14.86
N PRO A 184 -1.72 -13.17 -16.15
CA PRO A 184 -0.33 -13.11 -16.57
C PRO A 184 0.47 -11.95 -15.97
N SER A 185 -0.20 -10.94 -15.39
CA SER A 185 0.47 -9.79 -14.78
C SER A 185 1.37 -10.19 -13.60
N TRP A 186 0.99 -11.25 -12.87
CA TRP A 186 1.74 -11.77 -11.73
C TRP A 186 3.01 -12.53 -12.11
N ASN A 187 3.18 -12.91 -13.38
CA ASN A 187 4.34 -13.64 -13.88
C ASN A 187 4.66 -14.94 -13.12
N LEU A 188 3.66 -15.61 -12.55
CA LEU A 188 3.84 -16.83 -11.76
C LEU A 188 4.24 -18.04 -12.64
N ASP A 189 3.94 -17.99 -13.91
CA ASP A 189 4.31 -18.99 -14.92
C ASP A 189 5.79 -18.93 -15.35
N LYS A 190 6.53 -17.87 -15.00
CA LYS A 190 7.91 -17.64 -15.43
C LYS A 190 8.96 -18.41 -14.61
N GLY A 191 8.57 -19.08 -13.53
CA GLY A 191 9.52 -19.73 -12.63
C GLY A 191 10.45 -18.77 -11.89
N TRP A 192 10.05 -17.52 -11.76
CA TRP A 192 10.84 -16.48 -11.11
C TRP A 192 10.80 -16.56 -9.60
N TYR A 193 9.76 -17.15 -9.04
CA TYR A 193 9.47 -17.14 -7.60
C TYR A 193 9.66 -18.52 -6.99
N GLU A 194 9.74 -18.57 -5.68
CA GLU A 194 9.74 -19.79 -4.88
C GLU A 194 8.49 -20.65 -5.14
N SER A 195 8.53 -21.92 -4.69
CA SER A 195 7.37 -22.80 -4.85
C SER A 195 6.12 -22.22 -4.17
N PRO A 196 4.94 -22.26 -4.84
CA PRO A 196 3.67 -21.91 -4.23
C PRO A 196 3.35 -22.70 -2.95
N ASP A 197 3.94 -23.88 -2.78
CA ASP A 197 3.79 -24.69 -1.55
C ASP A 197 4.33 -23.99 -0.29
N ASN A 198 5.14 -22.95 -0.46
CA ASN A 198 5.68 -22.16 0.64
C ASN A 198 4.71 -21.07 1.12
N TRP A 199 3.60 -20.84 0.42
CA TRP A 199 2.67 -19.77 0.75
C TRP A 199 1.45 -20.33 1.50
N HIS A 200 1.32 -19.95 2.76
CA HIS A 200 0.23 -20.36 3.65
C HIS A 200 -0.68 -19.18 4.05
N SER A 201 -0.32 -17.97 3.64
CA SER A 201 -1.11 -16.76 3.82
C SER A 201 -0.98 -15.83 2.60
N PHE A 202 -1.90 -14.88 2.46
CA PHE A 202 -1.81 -13.93 1.37
C PHE A 202 -0.56 -13.04 1.46
N ASN A 203 -0.15 -12.66 2.66
CA ASN A 203 1.05 -11.86 2.84
C ASN A 203 2.35 -12.62 2.57
N GLU A 204 2.39 -13.95 2.78
CA GLU A 204 3.52 -14.78 2.32
C GLU A 204 3.62 -14.78 0.79
N PHE A 205 2.49 -14.93 0.09
CA PHE A 205 2.44 -14.77 -1.36
C PHE A 205 2.83 -13.37 -1.82
N PHE A 206 2.29 -12.33 -1.20
CA PHE A 206 2.53 -10.95 -1.58
C PHE A 206 4.02 -10.58 -1.43
N SER A 207 4.64 -11.00 -0.33
CA SER A 207 6.07 -10.84 -0.06
C SER A 207 6.93 -12.02 -0.53
N ARG A 208 6.47 -12.75 -1.58
CA ARG A 208 7.13 -13.92 -2.15
C ARG A 208 8.60 -13.70 -2.46
N LYS A 209 9.42 -14.75 -2.41
CA LYS A 209 10.85 -14.69 -2.70
C LYS A 209 11.16 -15.08 -4.13
N LEU A 210 12.26 -14.59 -4.65
CA LEU A 210 12.81 -15.07 -5.92
C LEU A 210 13.29 -16.52 -5.78
N SER A 211 13.08 -17.35 -6.80
CA SER A 211 13.52 -18.74 -6.81
C SER A 211 15.05 -18.86 -6.76
N ASN A 212 15.75 -17.92 -7.41
CA ASN A 212 17.22 -17.85 -7.46
C ASN A 212 17.69 -16.50 -8.02
N GLY A 213 19.00 -16.27 -8.02
CA GLY A 213 19.61 -15.02 -8.50
C GLY A 213 19.40 -14.74 -9.99
N ASN A 214 19.12 -15.75 -10.81
CA ASN A 214 18.90 -15.58 -12.26
C ASN A 214 17.50 -15.04 -12.58
N SER A 215 16.57 -15.12 -11.64
CA SER A 215 15.21 -14.55 -11.79
C SER A 215 15.24 -13.04 -11.93
N ARG A 216 16.22 -12.39 -11.33
CA ARG A 216 16.51 -10.95 -11.43
C ARG A 216 18.04 -10.77 -11.48
N PRO A 217 18.69 -10.89 -12.68
CA PRO A 217 20.13 -10.73 -12.79
C PRO A 217 20.56 -9.30 -12.44
N ILE A 218 21.68 -9.18 -11.76
CA ILE A 218 22.22 -7.87 -11.35
C ILE A 218 22.92 -7.23 -12.56
N ALA A 219 22.50 -6.02 -12.92
CA ALA A 219 23.16 -5.26 -13.97
C ALA A 219 24.58 -4.85 -13.55
N GLU A 220 25.55 -5.13 -14.42
CA GLU A 220 26.95 -4.79 -14.24
C GLU A 220 27.46 -5.05 -12.80
N PRO A 221 27.47 -6.31 -12.32
CA PRO A 221 27.65 -6.64 -10.90
C PRO A 221 29.02 -6.17 -10.33
N ASN A 222 29.99 -5.90 -11.19
CA ASN A 222 31.34 -5.47 -10.82
C ASN A 222 31.61 -3.98 -11.10
N ASP A 223 30.64 -3.22 -11.61
CA ASP A 223 30.77 -1.77 -11.83
C ASP A 223 29.93 -1.01 -10.77
N ASP A 224 30.56 -0.57 -9.70
CA ASP A 224 29.88 0.15 -8.62
C ASP A 224 29.38 1.56 -9.01
N ARG A 225 29.65 2.02 -10.25
CA ARG A 225 29.01 3.22 -10.79
C ARG A 225 27.56 2.94 -11.21
N VAL A 226 27.20 1.72 -11.47
CA VAL A 226 25.84 1.33 -11.87
C VAL A 226 24.97 1.22 -10.61
N VAL A 227 23.94 2.03 -10.57
CA VAL A 227 22.85 1.97 -9.60
C VAL A 227 21.75 1.07 -10.16
N VAL A 228 21.35 0.05 -9.43
CA VAL A 228 20.29 -0.86 -9.87
C VAL A 228 18.93 -0.47 -9.27
N SER A 229 17.85 -0.91 -9.92
CA SER A 229 16.50 -0.72 -9.37
C SER A 229 16.37 -1.44 -8.03
N PRO A 230 15.87 -0.75 -7.00
CA PRO A 230 15.64 -1.37 -5.70
C PRO A 230 14.48 -2.37 -5.70
N ALA A 231 13.55 -2.28 -6.65
CA ALA A 231 12.34 -3.10 -6.72
C ALA A 231 11.88 -3.30 -8.17
N ASP A 232 10.95 -4.25 -8.39
CA ASP A 232 10.13 -4.25 -9.59
C ASP A 232 9.21 -3.04 -9.48
N SER A 233 9.30 -2.08 -10.41
CA SER A 233 8.63 -0.78 -10.20
C SER A 233 8.54 0.10 -11.45
N LEU A 234 7.72 1.13 -11.35
CA LEU A 234 7.55 2.21 -12.32
C LEU A 234 8.18 3.49 -11.79
N PRO A 235 9.30 3.98 -12.38
CA PRO A 235 9.85 5.27 -12.00
C PRO A 235 8.84 6.40 -12.22
N GLN A 236 8.72 7.27 -11.22
CA GLN A 236 7.79 8.39 -11.21
C GLN A 236 8.48 9.71 -11.58
N GLY A 237 9.77 9.81 -11.36
CA GLY A 237 10.53 11.01 -11.74
C GLY A 237 11.88 11.15 -11.07
N VAL A 238 12.51 12.28 -11.40
CA VAL A 238 13.80 12.73 -10.86
C VAL A 238 13.67 14.22 -10.53
N TRP A 239 14.06 14.61 -9.34
CA TRP A 239 13.99 15.99 -8.86
C TRP A 239 15.34 16.43 -8.31
N ASN A 240 15.68 17.68 -8.56
CA ASN A 240 16.84 18.30 -7.96
C ASN A 240 16.50 18.77 -6.54
N ILE A 241 17.41 18.53 -5.62
CA ILE A 241 17.38 19.08 -4.27
C ILE A 241 18.21 20.38 -4.29
N ASP A 242 17.66 21.48 -3.81
CA ASP A 242 18.36 22.75 -3.79
C ASP A 242 19.42 22.86 -2.67
N GLU A 243 20.11 23.99 -2.58
CA GLU A 243 21.15 24.25 -1.58
C GLU A 243 20.61 24.29 -0.12
N SER A 244 19.30 24.45 0.06
CA SER A 244 18.64 24.46 1.36
C SER A 244 18.00 23.11 1.71
N GLY A 245 18.22 22.08 0.91
CA GLY A 245 17.65 20.75 1.12
C GLY A 245 16.21 20.60 0.66
N ARG A 246 15.72 21.50 -0.19
CA ARG A 246 14.35 21.55 -0.64
C ARG A 246 14.20 20.99 -2.05
N PHE A 247 13.09 20.33 -2.30
CA PHE A 247 12.68 19.95 -3.65
C PHE A 247 11.21 20.32 -3.84
N TYR A 248 10.86 20.67 -5.07
CA TYR A 248 9.53 21.11 -5.42
C TYR A 248 8.80 20.00 -6.16
N ALA A 249 7.62 19.69 -5.69
CA ALA A 249 6.68 18.84 -6.37
C ALA A 249 5.59 19.70 -7.02
N ASP A 250 5.04 19.24 -8.12
CA ASP A 250 3.91 19.91 -8.76
C ASP A 250 2.67 19.86 -7.86
N PRO A 251 1.81 20.91 -7.87
CA PRO A 251 0.54 20.89 -7.17
C PRO A 251 -0.30 19.69 -7.60
N ILE A 252 -1.01 19.09 -6.66
CA ILE A 252 -1.97 18.03 -6.98
C ILE A 252 -3.12 18.62 -7.79
N LYS A 253 -3.27 18.14 -9.03
CA LYS A 253 -4.26 18.62 -9.97
C LYS A 253 -5.11 17.46 -10.48
N ARG A 254 -6.42 17.58 -10.31
CA ARG A 254 -7.37 16.60 -10.85
C ARG A 254 -7.45 16.66 -12.37
N GLU A 255 -7.93 15.57 -12.99
CA GLU A 255 -8.15 15.51 -14.45
C GLU A 255 -9.11 16.59 -14.96
N ASP A 256 -10.08 17.02 -14.13
CA ASP A 256 -10.99 18.13 -14.43
C ASP A 256 -10.32 19.52 -14.33
N GLY A 257 -9.04 19.56 -14.00
CA GLY A 257 -8.24 20.78 -13.92
C GLY A 257 -8.31 21.49 -12.57
N VAL A 258 -9.03 20.95 -11.59
CA VAL A 258 -9.11 21.53 -10.25
C VAL A 258 -7.80 21.30 -9.52
N ILE A 259 -7.21 22.37 -8.99
CA ILE A 259 -6.04 22.29 -8.10
C ILE A 259 -6.55 22.04 -6.70
N ILE A 260 -6.16 20.88 -6.13
CA ILE A 260 -6.58 20.45 -4.80
C ILE A 260 -5.61 21.01 -3.74
N LYS A 261 -4.32 21.04 -4.06
CA LYS A 261 -3.27 21.55 -3.18
C LYS A 261 -2.19 22.25 -4.00
N ASP A 262 -1.80 23.43 -3.57
CA ASP A 262 -0.70 24.18 -4.18
C ASP A 262 0.59 24.17 -3.33
N SER A 263 0.58 23.55 -2.16
CA SER A 263 1.80 23.36 -1.37
C SER A 263 2.69 22.29 -2.01
N THR A 264 3.77 22.75 -2.60
CA THR A 264 4.65 21.93 -3.42
C THR A 264 6.03 21.77 -2.82
N PHE A 265 6.19 22.20 -1.58
CA PHE A 265 7.48 22.22 -0.93
C PHE A 265 7.63 21.07 0.07
N VAL A 266 8.70 20.31 -0.09
CA VAL A 266 9.14 19.26 0.84
C VAL A 266 10.65 19.40 1.05
N SER A 267 11.14 19.11 2.24
CA SER A 267 12.55 19.11 2.53
C SER A 267 13.10 17.70 2.78
N VAL A 268 14.40 17.56 2.57
CA VAL A 268 15.13 16.33 2.92
C VAL A 268 14.99 16.02 4.41
N GLU A 269 15.00 17.05 5.26
CA GLU A 269 14.82 16.91 6.71
C GLU A 269 13.46 16.27 7.05
N GLN A 270 12.38 16.73 6.40
CA GLN A 270 11.05 16.14 6.59
C GLN A 270 11.03 14.68 6.13
N LEU A 271 11.65 14.39 4.98
CA LEU A 271 11.67 13.04 4.42
C LEU A 271 12.49 12.06 5.26
N LEU A 272 13.68 12.46 5.73
CA LEU A 272 14.54 11.64 6.59
C LEU A 272 14.02 11.56 8.04
N GLY A 273 13.18 12.52 8.46
CA GLY A 273 12.66 12.59 9.81
C GLY A 273 13.71 12.91 10.87
N GLU A 274 13.28 13.00 12.12
CA GLU A 274 14.14 13.32 13.26
C GLU A 274 15.34 12.38 13.37
N PRO A 275 15.23 11.04 13.22
CA PRO A 275 16.38 10.15 13.33
C PRO A 275 17.44 10.34 12.25
N GLY A 276 17.09 10.94 11.11
CA GLY A 276 17.99 11.20 9.98
C GLY A 276 18.41 12.65 9.83
N ALA A 277 18.00 13.55 10.72
CA ALA A 277 18.22 14.99 10.59
C ALA A 277 19.70 15.37 10.44
N GLU A 278 20.61 14.67 11.11
CA GLU A 278 22.05 14.90 11.02
C GLU A 278 22.63 14.65 9.62
N TYR A 279 21.98 13.79 8.83
CA TYR A 279 22.43 13.41 7.48
C TYR A 279 21.81 14.29 6.38
N ALA A 280 20.78 15.07 6.68
CA ALA A 280 20.02 15.80 5.68
C ALA A 280 20.89 16.70 4.81
N LYS A 281 21.83 17.42 5.41
CA LYS A 281 22.74 18.33 4.69
C LYS A 281 23.61 17.64 3.64
N LEU A 282 23.85 16.34 3.76
CA LEU A 282 24.63 15.59 2.76
C LEU A 282 23.92 15.54 1.41
N PHE A 283 22.61 15.63 1.40
CA PHE A 283 21.78 15.55 0.20
C PHE A 283 21.44 16.91 -0.41
N HIS A 284 21.84 18.03 0.22
CA HIS A 284 21.70 19.35 -0.39
C HIS A 284 22.45 19.39 -1.73
N ASN A 285 21.88 20.03 -2.75
CA ASN A 285 22.35 20.02 -4.13
C ASN A 285 22.42 18.61 -4.76
N GLY A 286 21.70 17.67 -4.20
CA GLY A 286 21.62 16.27 -4.65
C GLY A 286 20.43 16.01 -5.56
N ILE A 287 20.13 14.72 -5.69
CA ILE A 287 19.04 14.22 -6.54
C ILE A 287 18.10 13.35 -5.70
N LEU A 288 16.81 13.50 -5.94
CA LEU A 288 15.77 12.60 -5.48
C LEU A 288 15.19 11.83 -6.65
N THR A 289 14.94 10.53 -6.47
CA THR A 289 14.13 9.73 -7.37
C THR A 289 13.02 9.03 -6.61
N HIS A 290 11.93 8.74 -7.30
CA HIS A 290 10.79 8.02 -6.74
C HIS A 290 10.35 6.94 -7.73
N THR A 291 9.99 5.77 -7.21
CA THR A 291 9.47 4.65 -7.99
C THR A 291 8.34 3.95 -7.24
N TYR A 292 7.31 3.53 -7.97
CA TYR A 292 6.07 2.93 -7.48
C TYR A 292 6.00 1.45 -7.84
N LEU A 293 5.55 0.60 -6.92
CA LEU A 293 5.32 -0.81 -7.14
C LEU A 293 3.81 -1.07 -7.33
N ASN A 294 3.45 -1.74 -8.42
CA ASN A 294 2.08 -2.23 -8.63
C ASN A 294 1.79 -3.44 -7.74
N TYR A 295 0.53 -3.78 -7.50
CA TYR A 295 0.14 -4.94 -6.68
C TYR A 295 0.69 -6.27 -7.19
N ASP A 296 0.81 -6.43 -8.49
CA ASP A 296 1.32 -7.63 -9.14
C ASP A 296 2.86 -7.70 -9.18
N ASP A 297 3.55 -6.63 -8.82
CA ASP A 297 5.00 -6.60 -8.73
C ASP A 297 5.57 -7.51 -7.63
N TYR A 298 6.87 -7.67 -7.64
CA TYR A 298 7.64 -8.32 -6.60
C TYR A 298 7.87 -7.34 -5.44
N HIS A 299 7.31 -7.63 -4.26
CA HIS A 299 7.27 -6.69 -3.14
C HIS A 299 8.43 -6.83 -2.14
N ARG A 300 9.60 -7.33 -2.60
CA ARG A 300 10.86 -7.21 -1.85
C ARG A 300 11.73 -6.17 -2.50
N TYR A 301 12.40 -5.38 -1.67
CA TYR A 301 13.32 -4.36 -2.13
C TYR A 301 14.75 -4.71 -1.76
N HIS A 302 15.67 -4.24 -2.60
CA HIS A 302 17.08 -4.63 -2.59
C HIS A 302 17.98 -3.40 -2.54
N PHE A 303 19.23 -3.59 -2.11
CA PHE A 303 20.21 -2.53 -2.12
C PHE A 303 20.50 -2.09 -3.57
N PRO A 304 20.30 -0.80 -3.92
CA PRO A 304 20.57 -0.31 -5.26
C PRO A 304 22.06 -0.11 -5.54
N VAL A 305 22.87 -0.05 -4.51
CA VAL A 305 24.31 0.24 -4.54
C VAL A 305 25.08 -0.65 -3.56
N SER A 306 26.37 -0.88 -3.85
CA SER A 306 27.31 -1.47 -2.90
C SER A 306 27.80 -0.40 -1.93
N GLY A 307 28.11 -0.78 -0.68
CA GLY A 307 28.64 0.15 0.30
C GLY A 307 28.60 -0.38 1.74
N VAL A 308 28.60 0.54 2.67
CA VAL A 308 28.49 0.26 4.11
C VAL A 308 27.24 0.95 4.65
N VAL A 309 26.38 0.23 5.34
CA VAL A 309 25.20 0.81 6.01
C VAL A 309 25.68 1.77 7.10
N GLU A 310 25.33 3.03 6.99
CA GLU A 310 25.63 4.07 7.98
C GLU A 310 24.53 4.14 9.05
N ALA A 311 23.25 4.10 8.61
CA ALA A 311 22.10 4.11 9.49
C ALA A 311 20.95 3.27 8.89
N VAL A 312 20.12 2.71 9.76
CA VAL A 312 18.87 2.04 9.41
C VAL A 312 17.84 2.32 10.51
N TYR A 313 16.67 2.81 10.13
CA TYR A 313 15.62 3.16 11.07
C TYR A 313 14.24 3.20 10.39
N LYS A 314 13.19 3.22 11.20
CA LYS A 314 11.80 3.41 10.74
C LYS A 314 11.26 4.72 11.28
N ILE A 315 10.41 5.35 10.51
CA ILE A 315 9.70 6.57 10.84
C ILE A 315 8.21 6.23 10.80
N PRO A 316 7.60 5.90 11.95
CA PRO A 316 6.17 5.73 12.03
C PRO A 316 5.48 7.09 11.83
N TYR A 317 4.46 7.11 11.00
CA TYR A 317 3.65 8.31 10.76
C TYR A 317 2.22 7.91 10.40
N ALA A 318 1.51 8.75 9.63
CA ALA A 318 0.19 8.38 9.10
C ALA A 318 0.27 7.09 8.28
N ASN A 319 -0.79 6.31 8.32
CA ASN A 319 -0.99 5.17 7.45
C ASN A 319 -2.10 5.53 6.46
N ALA A 320 -1.94 6.70 5.83
CA ALA A 320 -2.86 7.24 4.85
C ALA A 320 -2.70 6.57 3.48
N VAL A 321 -3.48 7.01 2.51
CA VAL A 321 -3.53 6.35 1.20
C VAL A 321 -2.34 6.70 0.28
N GLY A 322 -1.56 7.70 0.65
CA GLY A 322 -0.45 8.16 -0.18
C GLY A 322 -0.86 9.08 -1.32
N GLY A 323 -1.73 10.04 -1.04
CA GLY A 323 -2.27 10.98 -2.01
C GLY A 323 -3.64 11.48 -1.63
N ILE A 324 -4.50 11.67 -2.61
CA ILE A 324 -5.88 12.13 -2.43
C ILE A 324 -6.79 11.24 -3.27
N VAL A 325 -7.87 10.74 -2.66
CA VAL A 325 -8.84 9.91 -3.37
C VAL A 325 -10.05 10.74 -3.76
N TYR A 326 -10.47 10.62 -5.02
CA TYR A 326 -11.70 11.21 -5.50
C TYR A 326 -12.51 10.24 -6.37
N TRP A 327 -13.81 10.51 -6.51
CA TRP A 327 -14.71 9.76 -7.39
C TRP A 327 -14.69 10.38 -8.80
N ASP A 328 -14.24 9.62 -9.79
CA ASP A 328 -14.34 10.02 -11.20
C ASP A 328 -15.68 9.53 -11.78
N LYS A 329 -16.60 10.47 -11.98
CA LYS A 329 -17.96 10.19 -12.48
C LYS A 329 -17.98 9.65 -13.92
N ASN A 330 -16.96 9.93 -14.72
CA ASN A 330 -16.90 9.51 -16.11
C ASN A 330 -16.41 8.07 -16.23
N LYS A 331 -15.51 7.67 -15.35
CA LYS A 331 -14.94 6.32 -15.28
C LYS A 331 -15.73 5.41 -14.35
N GLU A 332 -16.57 5.98 -13.48
CA GLU A 332 -17.26 5.30 -12.37
C GLU A 332 -16.27 4.54 -11.46
N LEU A 333 -15.15 5.19 -11.16
CA LEU A 333 -14.05 4.63 -10.37
C LEU A 333 -13.57 5.62 -9.30
N TYR A 334 -13.07 5.09 -8.20
CA TYR A 334 -12.23 5.82 -7.25
C TYR A 334 -10.84 5.94 -7.84
N VAL A 335 -10.28 7.14 -7.81
CA VAL A 335 -8.98 7.45 -8.40
C VAL A 335 -8.09 8.06 -7.34
N LEU A 336 -6.87 7.53 -7.23
CA LEU A 336 -5.82 8.09 -6.40
C LEU A 336 -5.00 9.10 -7.20
N GLU A 337 -4.95 10.34 -6.72
CA GLU A 337 -4.03 11.37 -7.23
C GLU A 337 -2.80 11.42 -6.34
N SER A 338 -1.70 10.83 -6.80
CA SER A 338 -0.46 10.67 -6.06
C SER A 338 0.78 11.21 -6.77
N ASN A 339 0.60 12.03 -7.82
CA ASN A 339 1.69 12.51 -8.66
C ASN A 339 2.63 13.52 -7.97
N SER A 340 2.24 14.04 -6.79
CA SER A 340 3.07 14.94 -5.99
C SER A 340 4.03 14.17 -5.08
N LEU A 341 5.20 14.73 -4.81
CA LEU A 341 6.16 14.18 -3.83
C LEU A 341 5.88 14.57 -2.38
N SER A 342 4.83 15.34 -2.11
CA SER A 342 4.63 15.89 -0.75
C SER A 342 4.12 14.85 0.24
N TRP A 343 3.39 13.83 -0.19
CA TRP A 343 2.74 12.85 0.68
C TRP A 343 3.72 11.87 1.32
N GLN A 344 4.85 11.54 0.69
CA GLN A 344 5.81 10.57 1.23
C GLN A 344 6.37 10.99 2.59
N SER A 345 6.43 12.29 2.86
CA SER A 345 6.92 12.82 4.14
C SER A 345 5.92 12.67 5.29
N VAL A 346 4.65 12.36 4.99
CA VAL A 346 3.58 12.16 5.97
C VAL A 346 3.12 10.71 6.06
N GLU A 347 3.85 9.78 5.45
CA GLU A 347 3.57 8.35 5.50
C GLU A 347 4.58 7.59 6.37
N THR A 348 4.18 6.41 6.84
CA THR A 348 5.09 5.45 7.49
C THR A 348 6.16 5.01 6.50
N ARG A 349 7.42 5.15 6.87
CA ARG A 349 8.56 4.83 6.01
C ARG A 349 9.73 4.29 6.78
N GLY A 350 10.60 3.61 6.08
CA GLY A 350 11.93 3.26 6.57
C GLY A 350 13.00 4.10 5.90
N CYS A 351 14.18 4.12 6.44
CA CYS A 351 15.34 4.73 5.82
C CYS A 351 16.58 3.89 6.06
N VAL A 352 17.35 3.65 5.00
CA VAL A 352 18.70 3.08 5.07
C VAL A 352 19.66 4.02 4.38
N LEU A 353 20.65 4.50 5.11
CA LEU A 353 21.74 5.33 4.61
C LEU A 353 22.92 4.43 4.28
N ILE A 354 23.45 4.56 3.06
CA ILE A 354 24.54 3.73 2.55
C ILE A 354 25.69 4.64 2.13
N LYS A 355 26.82 4.47 2.79
CA LYS A 355 28.05 5.14 2.41
C LYS A 355 28.72 4.37 1.26
N THR A 356 28.85 5.02 0.10
CA THR A 356 29.50 4.47 -1.09
C THR A 356 30.79 5.23 -1.41
N ASP A 357 31.56 4.77 -2.38
CA ASP A 357 32.74 5.51 -2.89
C ASP A 357 32.34 6.78 -3.64
N TYR A 358 31.05 6.91 -4.06
CA TYR A 358 30.52 8.05 -4.81
C TYR A 358 29.72 9.03 -3.94
N GLY A 359 29.54 8.75 -2.67
CA GLY A 359 28.79 9.58 -1.73
C GLY A 359 27.73 8.80 -0.96
N MET A 360 26.93 9.53 -0.19
CA MET A 360 25.84 8.96 0.57
C MET A 360 24.63 8.70 -0.34
N VAL A 361 24.00 7.54 -0.17
CA VAL A 361 22.74 7.18 -0.79
C VAL A 361 21.74 6.84 0.32
N ALA A 362 20.53 7.41 0.26
CA ALA A 362 19.41 6.99 1.08
C ALA A 362 18.46 6.14 0.26
N VAL A 363 17.99 5.03 0.82
CA VAL A 363 16.91 4.21 0.28
C VAL A 363 15.76 4.28 1.28
N ILE A 364 14.62 4.77 0.84
CA ILE A 364 13.47 5.10 1.68
C ILE A 364 12.26 4.34 1.14
N PRO A 365 12.04 3.08 1.55
CA PRO A 365 10.79 2.39 1.30
C PRO A 365 9.66 3.09 2.08
N VAL A 366 8.56 3.40 1.39
CA VAL A 366 7.37 4.06 1.93
C VAL A 366 6.22 3.08 1.85
N GLY A 367 5.60 2.78 2.98
CA GLY A 367 4.41 1.96 3.07
C GLY A 367 3.20 2.86 3.22
N MET A 368 2.22 2.69 2.35
CA MET A 368 0.98 3.44 2.35
C MET A 368 -0.23 2.50 2.25
N GLY A 369 -1.41 3.03 2.53
CA GLY A 369 -2.63 2.23 2.52
C GLY A 369 -2.63 1.17 3.61
N GLN A 370 -3.48 0.16 3.47
CA GLN A 370 -3.91 -0.75 4.51
C GLN A 370 -2.82 -1.47 5.30
N VAL A 371 -1.63 -1.62 4.80
CA VAL A 371 -0.62 -2.38 5.57
C VAL A 371 0.54 -1.53 6.01
N SER A 372 0.83 -0.45 5.32
CA SER A 372 1.90 0.52 5.67
C SER A 372 3.14 -0.13 6.30
N SER A 373 3.47 -1.35 5.87
CA SER A 373 4.51 -2.15 6.49
C SER A 373 5.83 -2.00 5.75
N VAL A 374 6.79 -1.43 6.42
CA VAL A 374 8.18 -1.44 5.97
C VAL A 374 8.95 -2.43 6.84
N ASN A 375 9.52 -3.46 6.24
CA ASN A 375 10.27 -4.49 6.96
C ASN A 375 11.69 -4.58 6.41
N PHE A 376 12.68 -4.45 7.29
CA PHE A 376 14.09 -4.68 6.96
C PHE A 376 14.51 -6.08 7.34
N ILE A 377 15.47 -6.64 6.61
CA ILE A 377 16.14 -7.86 6.99
C ILE A 377 16.88 -7.63 8.32
N GLU A 378 16.62 -8.46 9.33
CA GLU A 378 17.05 -8.28 10.72
C GLU A 378 18.59 -8.17 10.89
N THR A 379 19.34 -8.74 9.97
CA THR A 379 20.82 -8.70 10.02
C THR A 379 21.40 -7.36 9.58
N ILE A 380 20.59 -6.48 8.98
CA ILE A 380 21.03 -5.16 8.49
C ILE A 380 21.10 -4.18 9.66
N LYS A 381 22.29 -3.67 9.89
CA LYS A 381 22.59 -2.70 10.96
C LYS A 381 23.75 -1.79 10.55
N PRO A 382 23.96 -0.67 11.22
CA PRO A 382 25.11 0.19 10.99
C PRO A 382 26.43 -0.62 10.98
N GLY A 383 27.28 -0.35 9.99
CA GLY A 383 28.54 -1.07 9.75
C GLY A 383 28.42 -2.33 8.87
N THR A 384 27.20 -2.77 8.52
CA THR A 384 27.00 -3.91 7.60
C THR A 384 27.53 -3.54 6.20
N LYS A 385 28.42 -4.35 5.64
CA LYS A 385 28.84 -4.25 4.24
C LYS A 385 27.82 -4.94 3.36
N VAL A 386 27.35 -4.25 2.33
CA VAL A 386 26.31 -4.71 1.41
C VAL A 386 26.78 -4.58 -0.03
N LYS A 387 26.25 -5.44 -0.88
CA LYS A 387 26.42 -5.37 -2.34
C LYS A 387 25.12 -4.96 -3.00
N LYS A 388 25.21 -4.24 -4.11
CA LYS A 388 24.04 -3.96 -4.92
C LYS A 388 23.34 -5.28 -5.31
N GLY A 389 22.03 -5.29 -5.20
CA GLY A 389 21.21 -6.48 -5.42
C GLY A 389 21.03 -7.39 -4.20
N ASP A 390 21.74 -7.17 -3.08
CA ASP A 390 21.43 -7.87 -1.83
C ASP A 390 20.01 -7.47 -1.36
N GLU A 391 19.29 -8.40 -0.73
CA GLU A 391 17.96 -8.12 -0.21
C GLU A 391 18.03 -7.15 0.97
N LEU A 392 17.22 -6.09 0.93
CA LEU A 392 17.14 -5.08 1.97
C LEU A 392 15.93 -5.28 2.87
N GLY A 393 14.80 -5.70 2.28
CA GLY A 393 13.56 -5.85 3.02
C GLY A 393 12.36 -6.20 2.13
N TYR A 394 11.17 -6.03 2.69
CA TYR A 394 9.93 -6.37 2.01
C TYR A 394 8.74 -5.55 2.52
N PHE A 395 7.74 -5.39 1.66
CA PHE A 395 6.42 -4.92 1.99
C PHE A 395 5.46 -6.10 2.19
N LEU A 396 4.54 -5.96 3.12
CA LEU A 396 3.30 -6.73 3.13
C LEU A 396 2.25 -6.01 2.29
N PHE A 397 1.06 -6.61 2.12
CA PHE A 397 0.04 -6.04 1.24
C PHE A 397 -0.33 -4.60 1.61
N GLY A 398 -0.39 -3.74 0.59
CA GLY A 398 -0.68 -2.31 0.69
C GLY A 398 0.03 -1.53 -0.41
N GLY A 399 -0.12 -0.22 -0.40
CA GLY A 399 0.61 0.66 -1.30
C GLY A 399 2.11 0.67 -0.99
N SER A 400 2.94 0.71 -2.01
CA SER A 400 4.38 0.51 -1.87
C SER A 400 5.16 1.41 -2.82
N ASP A 401 6.01 2.25 -2.24
CA ASP A 401 6.90 3.13 -2.98
C ASP A 401 8.34 3.03 -2.48
N CYS A 402 9.27 3.44 -3.30
CA CYS A 402 10.65 3.58 -2.92
C CYS A 402 11.21 4.91 -3.39
N VAL A 403 11.62 5.74 -2.44
CA VAL A 403 12.33 7.00 -2.70
C VAL A 403 13.80 6.76 -2.50
N MET A 404 14.64 7.34 -3.36
CA MET A 404 16.08 7.35 -3.20
C MET A 404 16.62 8.77 -3.23
N LEU A 405 17.55 9.06 -2.32
CA LEU A 405 18.32 10.31 -2.31
C LEU A 405 19.78 10.00 -2.64
N PHE A 406 20.36 10.85 -3.48
CA PHE A 406 21.77 10.76 -3.89
C PHE A 406 22.47 12.07 -3.55
N GLU A 407 23.59 11.98 -2.84
CA GLU A 407 24.45 13.13 -2.55
C GLU A 407 24.91 13.78 -3.85
N GLY A 408 24.97 15.14 -3.90
CA GLY A 408 25.25 15.90 -5.13
C GLY A 408 26.57 15.54 -5.81
N LYS A 409 27.62 15.24 -5.03
CA LYS A 409 28.93 14.82 -5.56
C LYS A 409 28.90 13.50 -6.33
N SER A 410 27.87 12.66 -6.13
CA SER A 410 27.70 11.41 -6.85
C SER A 410 27.45 11.60 -8.35
N GLY A 411 26.92 12.76 -8.73
CA GLY A 411 26.53 13.03 -10.12
C GLY A 411 25.52 12.01 -10.65
N PHE A 412 24.60 11.53 -9.81
CA PHE A 412 23.64 10.51 -10.22
C PHE A 412 22.82 10.96 -11.44
N LYS A 413 22.65 10.04 -12.38
CA LYS A 413 21.79 10.22 -13.55
C LYS A 413 20.94 8.98 -13.78
N LEU A 414 19.61 9.17 -13.89
CA LEU A 414 18.68 8.12 -14.26
C LEU A 414 18.94 7.60 -15.67
N SER A 415 19.01 6.29 -15.86
CA SER A 415 19.20 5.62 -17.16
C SER A 415 17.90 5.03 -17.73
N VAL A 416 16.82 4.95 -16.93
CA VAL A 416 15.57 4.33 -17.36
C VAL A 416 14.94 5.11 -18.52
N GLY A 417 14.68 4.40 -19.62
CA GLY A 417 14.05 4.97 -20.81
C GLY A 417 12.56 5.26 -20.63
N LYS A 418 12.01 6.00 -21.59
CA LYS A 418 10.58 6.26 -21.67
C LYS A 418 9.82 4.97 -22.01
N GLY A 419 8.62 4.86 -21.51
CA GLY A 419 7.66 3.79 -21.74
C GLY A 419 6.30 4.34 -22.15
N GLU A 420 5.30 3.49 -22.20
CA GLU A 420 3.92 3.92 -22.45
C GLU A 420 3.39 4.69 -21.23
N LYS A 421 2.65 5.77 -21.51
CA LYS A 421 1.92 6.51 -20.49
C LYS A 421 0.58 5.81 -20.24
N GLY A 422 0.26 5.57 -18.98
CA GLY A 422 -1.02 5.01 -18.57
C GLY A 422 -1.01 4.61 -17.10
N GLY A 423 -2.15 4.63 -16.45
CA GLY A 423 -2.29 4.32 -15.03
C GLY A 423 -1.34 5.18 -14.18
N TYR A 424 -0.59 4.55 -13.31
CA TYR A 424 0.40 5.22 -12.45
C TYR A 424 1.75 5.53 -13.13
N SER A 425 1.90 5.29 -14.44
CA SER A 425 3.15 5.55 -15.16
C SER A 425 3.36 7.03 -15.45
N ALA A 426 4.43 7.60 -14.93
CA ALA A 426 4.91 8.95 -15.28
C ALA A 426 5.61 9.01 -16.65
N GLY A 427 5.41 8.02 -17.51
CA GLY A 427 5.98 7.94 -18.85
C GLY A 427 7.37 7.31 -18.89
N TYR A 428 7.76 6.57 -17.86
CA TYR A 428 8.91 5.67 -17.86
C TYR A 428 8.46 4.23 -18.11
N ARG A 429 9.37 3.40 -18.65
CA ARG A 429 9.13 1.96 -18.71
C ARG A 429 9.18 1.35 -17.30
N HIS A 430 8.46 0.27 -17.10
CA HIS A 430 8.65 -0.59 -15.94
C HIS A 430 10.09 -1.13 -15.89
N VAL A 431 10.67 -1.23 -14.69
CA VAL A 431 11.98 -1.81 -14.45
C VAL A 431 11.86 -2.94 -13.44
N PHE A 432 12.59 -4.01 -13.69
CA PHE A 432 12.69 -5.08 -12.72
C PHE A 432 13.77 -4.78 -11.68
N CYS A 433 13.59 -5.30 -10.48
CA CYS A 433 14.59 -5.28 -9.43
C CYS A 433 15.95 -5.75 -9.97
N ARG A 434 17.04 -5.05 -9.59
CA ARG A 434 18.42 -5.32 -10.04
C ARG A 434 18.74 -4.95 -11.50
N GLU A 435 17.77 -4.51 -12.32
CA GLU A 435 18.10 -3.86 -13.61
C GLU A 435 18.81 -2.52 -13.40
N GLU A 436 19.54 -2.05 -14.41
CA GLU A 436 20.14 -0.71 -14.36
C GLU A 436 19.06 0.36 -14.22
N TYR A 437 19.13 1.09 -13.12
CA TYR A 437 18.25 2.25 -12.82
C TYR A 437 18.93 3.56 -13.18
N GLY A 438 20.22 3.67 -12.92
CA GLY A 438 21.00 4.86 -13.19
C GLY A 438 22.50 4.65 -12.99
N ARG A 439 23.27 5.74 -13.10
CA ARG A 439 24.72 5.72 -12.95
C ARG A 439 25.24 6.91 -12.16
N PHE A 440 26.29 6.69 -11.42
CA PHE A 440 27.13 7.74 -10.87
C PHE A 440 28.09 8.25 -11.95
N LEU A 441 28.11 9.56 -12.17
CA LEU A 441 29.02 10.26 -13.10
C LEU A 441 30.05 11.10 -12.35
N GLY A 442 29.86 11.31 -11.04
CA GLY A 442 30.80 11.95 -10.15
C GLY A 442 31.99 11.05 -9.79
N LYS A 443 33.02 11.64 -9.19
CA LYS A 443 34.17 10.94 -8.64
C LYS A 443 34.09 10.91 -7.14
#